data_731215c1d0a65ccdb3b40159ccc31e17
#
_entry.id   731215c1d0a65ccdb3b40159ccc31e17
#
_cell.length_a   1.000
_cell.length_b   1.000
_cell.length_c   1.000
_cell.angle_alpha   90.00
_cell.angle_beta   90.00
_cell.angle_gamma   90.00
#
_symmetry.space_group_name_H-M   'P 1'
#
loop_
_entity.id
_entity.type
_entity.pdbx_description
1 polymer ?
#
loop_
_entity_poly.entity_id
_entity_poly.type
_entity_poly.pdbx_seq_one_letter_code
_entity_poly.pdbx_strand_id
1 'polypeptide(L)'
;MGRGRRALIDRRTIRKGLKVIAANDRDVAQALKRIGYPEPRIRPDGFEALLSIIVSQQISTGAAQSIMGRVRAILPEISAPATLALPDGALRKAGLSGRKVEYVTSLAQAIVVGQFDPVALEQQTDSQAIASICMLRGLGHWSAEVYLMFSLQRPDVFPAGDLALQRALQKLKGWDNRPNADESHAAVAHWMPWRTVGSLFLWHFYRGAPA
;
A
#
# COMPACT_ATOMS: atom_id res chain seq x y z
N MET A 1 3.84 9.76 -26.13
CA MET A 1 2.41 9.59 -25.81
C MET A 1 2.23 10.02 -24.37
N GLY A 2 1.43 11.06 -24.12
CA GLY A 2 1.29 11.66 -22.79
C GLY A 2 0.69 10.68 -21.79
N ARG A 3 1.33 10.52 -20.62
CA ARG A 3 0.74 9.84 -19.46
C ARG A 3 -0.57 10.52 -19.15
N GLY A 4 -1.71 9.83 -19.37
CA GLY A 4 -3.01 10.34 -18.92
C GLY A 4 -2.86 10.70 -17.44
N ARG A 5 -3.29 11.92 -17.06
CA ARG A 5 -3.26 12.36 -15.65
C ARG A 5 -4.03 11.36 -14.83
N ARG A 6 -3.33 10.52 -14.06
CA ARG A 6 -3.96 9.72 -13.00
C ARG A 6 -4.74 10.65 -12.09
N ALA A 7 -5.97 10.29 -11.79
CA ALA A 7 -6.74 10.98 -10.75
C ALA A 7 -6.06 10.70 -9.41
N LEU A 8 -5.25 11.64 -8.94
CA LEU A 8 -4.56 11.51 -7.65
C LEU A 8 -5.59 11.49 -6.51
N ILE A 9 -5.34 10.65 -5.52
CA ILE A 9 -6.09 10.66 -4.25
C ILE A 9 -5.54 11.80 -3.39
N ASP A 10 -5.80 13.02 -3.84
CA ASP A 10 -5.43 14.26 -3.17
C ASP A 10 -6.41 14.63 -2.04
N ARG A 11 -6.15 15.73 -1.34
CA ARG A 11 -7.03 16.24 -0.27
C ARG A 11 -8.46 16.49 -0.75
N ARG A 12 -8.66 16.93 -1.99
CA ARG A 12 -9.99 17.18 -2.58
C ARG A 12 -10.73 15.87 -2.79
N THR A 13 -10.05 14.89 -3.36
CA THR A 13 -10.57 13.53 -3.60
C THR A 13 -10.95 12.85 -2.28
N ILE A 14 -10.06 12.92 -1.27
CA ILE A 14 -10.32 12.38 0.08
C ILE A 14 -11.57 13.03 0.69
N ARG A 15 -11.68 14.36 0.66
CA ARG A 15 -12.85 15.06 1.18
C ARG A 15 -14.13 14.68 0.46
N LYS A 16 -14.08 14.55 -0.87
CA LYS A 16 -15.22 14.11 -1.68
C LYS A 16 -15.65 12.70 -1.30
N GLY A 17 -14.72 11.75 -1.30
CA GLY A 17 -15.01 10.34 -0.99
C GLY A 17 -15.54 10.17 0.43
N LEU A 18 -14.92 10.81 1.43
CA LEU A 18 -15.39 10.70 2.82
C LEU A 18 -16.74 11.36 3.06
N LYS A 19 -17.09 12.42 2.32
CA LYS A 19 -18.46 12.97 2.38
C LYS A 19 -19.49 11.97 1.86
N VAL A 20 -19.19 11.26 0.78
CA VAL A 20 -20.08 10.21 0.23
C VAL A 20 -20.20 9.04 1.20
N ILE A 21 -19.08 8.55 1.74
CA ILE A 21 -19.09 7.46 2.73
C ILE A 21 -19.90 7.88 3.97
N ALA A 22 -19.62 9.05 4.53
CA ALA A 22 -20.26 9.55 5.75
C ALA A 22 -21.78 9.81 5.58
N ALA A 23 -22.25 10.05 4.35
CA ALA A 23 -23.67 10.17 4.08
C ALA A 23 -24.41 8.83 4.21
N ASN A 24 -23.71 7.70 4.02
CA ASN A 24 -24.26 6.36 4.05
C ASN A 24 -23.74 5.50 5.23
N ASP A 25 -22.85 6.06 6.06
CA ASP A 25 -22.25 5.36 7.20
C ASP A 25 -22.17 6.32 8.41
N ARG A 26 -23.12 6.13 9.35
CA ARG A 26 -23.25 6.98 10.54
C ARG A 26 -22.03 6.97 11.44
N ASP A 27 -21.35 5.83 11.56
CA ASP A 27 -20.18 5.70 12.41
C ASP A 27 -19.01 6.48 11.83
N VAL A 28 -18.82 6.40 10.49
CA VAL A 28 -17.85 7.22 9.78
C VAL A 28 -18.17 8.70 9.92
N ALA A 29 -19.45 9.10 9.80
CA ALA A 29 -19.87 10.50 9.94
C ALA A 29 -19.54 11.06 11.33
N GLN A 30 -19.79 10.30 12.40
CA GLN A 30 -19.47 10.70 13.77
C GLN A 30 -17.96 10.77 14.02
N ALA A 31 -17.23 9.75 13.58
CA ALA A 31 -15.78 9.72 13.74
C ALA A 31 -15.09 10.84 12.94
N LEU A 32 -15.53 11.11 11.71
CA LEU A 32 -15.00 12.17 10.85
C LEU A 32 -15.13 13.57 11.48
N LYS A 33 -16.25 13.86 12.15
CA LYS A 33 -16.43 15.12 12.90
C LYS A 33 -15.40 15.28 14.03
N ARG A 34 -14.99 14.17 14.63
CA ARG A 34 -14.09 14.16 15.80
C ARG A 34 -12.63 14.20 15.42
N ILE A 35 -12.21 13.45 14.39
CA ILE A 35 -10.79 13.29 14.06
C ILE A 35 -10.35 14.01 12.78
N GLY A 36 -11.29 14.52 11.96
CA GLY A 36 -10.99 15.20 10.71
C GLY A 36 -10.60 14.25 9.58
N TYR A 37 -10.06 14.84 8.51
CA TYR A 37 -9.68 14.15 7.29
C TYR A 37 -8.25 13.65 7.35
N PRO A 38 -7.95 12.43 6.82
CA PRO A 38 -6.59 11.95 6.67
C PRO A 38 -5.82 12.75 5.61
N GLU A 39 -4.49 12.76 5.75
CA GLU A 39 -3.61 13.30 4.71
C GLU A 39 -3.48 12.33 3.53
N PRO A 40 -3.30 12.85 2.30
CA PRO A 40 -3.02 12.05 1.14
C PRO A 40 -1.73 11.22 1.32
N ARG A 41 -1.72 10.05 0.71
CA ARG A 41 -0.54 9.20 0.62
C ARG A 41 -0.28 8.85 -0.84
N ILE A 42 0.81 9.36 -1.34
CA ILE A 42 1.27 9.08 -2.70
C ILE A 42 2.67 8.50 -2.57
N ARG A 43 2.91 7.38 -3.19
CA ARG A 43 4.22 6.75 -3.29
C ARG A 43 4.72 6.79 -4.74
N PRO A 44 6.04 6.74 -4.96
CA PRO A 44 6.56 6.40 -6.28
C PRO A 44 5.89 5.13 -6.81
N ASP A 45 5.89 4.94 -8.10
CA ASP A 45 5.52 3.68 -8.75
C ASP A 45 6.76 2.85 -9.07
N GLY A 46 6.55 1.68 -9.67
CA GLY A 46 7.63 0.85 -10.16
C GLY A 46 8.42 0.12 -9.07
N PHE A 47 9.70 -0.10 -9.37
CA PHE A 47 10.61 -0.89 -8.54
C PHE A 47 10.76 -0.32 -7.12
N GLU A 48 10.96 1.01 -6.99
CA GLU A 48 11.16 1.65 -5.67
C GLU A 48 9.97 1.42 -4.74
N ALA A 49 8.74 1.51 -5.25
CA ALA A 49 7.55 1.27 -4.46
C ALA A 49 7.49 -0.18 -3.94
N LEU A 50 7.71 -1.16 -4.81
CA LEU A 50 7.68 -2.58 -4.43
C LEU A 50 8.80 -2.91 -3.44
N LEU A 51 10.01 -2.37 -3.64
CA LEU A 51 11.11 -2.48 -2.70
C LEU A 51 10.74 -1.89 -1.34
N SER A 52 10.14 -0.70 -1.32
CA SER A 52 9.68 -0.06 -0.07
C SER A 52 8.62 -0.89 0.65
N ILE A 53 7.70 -1.53 -0.09
CA ILE A 53 6.70 -2.44 0.48
C ILE A 53 7.39 -3.67 1.10
N ILE A 54 8.34 -4.31 0.42
CA ILE A 54 9.12 -5.43 0.97
C ILE A 54 9.85 -5.01 2.25
N VAL A 55 10.50 -3.85 2.25
CA VAL A 55 11.22 -3.34 3.43
C VAL A 55 10.27 -3.14 4.60
N SER A 56 9.06 -2.63 4.35
CA SER A 56 8.10 -2.29 5.42
C SER A 56 7.37 -3.49 6.04
N GLN A 57 7.45 -4.69 5.45
CA GLN A 57 6.76 -5.87 5.98
C GLN A 57 7.21 -6.20 7.40
N GLN A 58 6.23 -6.42 8.31
CA GLN A 58 6.43 -6.90 9.68
C GLN A 58 7.36 -6.04 10.56
N ILE A 59 7.51 -4.76 10.27
CA ILE A 59 8.28 -3.81 11.08
C ILE A 59 7.50 -2.50 11.25
N SER A 60 7.91 -1.68 12.21
CA SER A 60 7.31 -0.37 12.42
C SER A 60 7.64 0.61 11.28
N THR A 61 6.78 1.60 11.09
CA THR A 61 6.97 2.70 10.12
C THR A 61 8.33 3.37 10.27
N GLY A 62 8.73 3.69 11.49
CA GLY A 62 10.03 4.32 11.75
C GLY A 62 11.23 3.44 11.38
N ALA A 63 11.15 2.13 11.68
CA ALA A 63 12.17 1.17 11.28
C ALA A 63 12.26 1.06 9.74
N ALA A 64 11.12 0.99 9.06
CA ALA A 64 11.07 0.94 7.60
C ALA A 64 11.71 2.20 6.97
N GLN A 65 11.36 3.39 7.47
CA GLN A 65 11.93 4.65 7.01
C GLN A 65 13.45 4.71 7.21
N SER A 66 13.94 4.27 8.38
CA SER A 66 15.36 4.21 8.68
C SER A 66 16.13 3.27 7.73
N ILE A 67 15.56 2.07 7.46
CA ILE A 67 16.15 1.12 6.51
C ILE A 67 16.14 1.71 5.09
N MET A 68 15.00 2.26 4.64
CA MET A 68 14.92 2.88 3.31
C MET A 68 15.88 4.06 3.15
N GLY A 69 16.13 4.84 4.21
CA GLY A 69 17.16 5.89 4.22
C GLY A 69 18.55 5.32 3.93
N ARG A 70 18.93 4.20 4.56
CA ARG A 70 20.21 3.53 4.31
C ARG A 70 20.27 2.89 2.91
N VAL A 71 19.15 2.35 2.42
CA VAL A 71 19.06 1.82 1.04
C VAL A 71 19.30 2.93 0.03
N ARG A 72 18.69 4.11 0.21
CA ARG A 72 18.90 5.27 -0.67
C ARG A 72 20.34 5.79 -0.62
N ALA A 73 21.01 5.67 0.53
CA ALA A 73 22.41 6.08 0.65
C ALA A 73 23.37 5.20 -0.18
N ILE A 74 23.04 3.92 -0.37
CA ILE A 74 23.86 3.00 -1.19
C ILE A 74 23.35 2.84 -2.63
N LEU A 75 22.13 3.32 -2.93
CA LEU A 75 21.49 3.31 -4.25
C LEU A 75 20.99 4.74 -4.55
N PRO A 76 21.84 5.63 -5.07
CA PRO A 76 21.41 6.99 -5.45
C PRO A 76 20.27 6.99 -6.47
N GLU A 77 20.26 6.00 -7.36
CA GLU A 77 19.15 5.67 -8.24
C GLU A 77 18.58 4.30 -7.84
N ILE A 78 17.36 4.28 -7.31
CA ILE A 78 16.70 3.05 -6.92
C ILE A 78 16.08 2.39 -8.15
N SER A 79 16.85 1.53 -8.79
CA SER A 79 16.42 0.76 -9.95
C SER A 79 16.77 -0.73 -9.79
N ALA A 80 16.10 -1.59 -10.56
CA ALA A 80 16.38 -3.03 -10.54
C ALA A 80 17.82 -3.35 -11.00
N PRO A 81 18.33 -2.76 -12.10
CA PRO A 81 19.73 -2.99 -12.50
C PRO A 81 20.75 -2.53 -11.45
N ALA A 82 20.58 -1.33 -10.88
CA ALA A 82 21.48 -0.80 -9.86
C ALA A 82 21.46 -1.68 -8.58
N THR A 83 20.31 -2.23 -8.22
CA THR A 83 20.18 -3.14 -7.08
C THR A 83 20.95 -4.45 -7.29
N LEU A 84 20.91 -5.02 -8.50
CA LEU A 84 21.67 -6.24 -8.84
C LEU A 84 23.17 -6.00 -8.95
N ALA A 85 23.59 -4.76 -9.21
CA ALA A 85 25.01 -4.37 -9.27
C ALA A 85 25.64 -4.10 -7.88
N LEU A 86 24.85 -4.10 -6.81
CA LEU A 86 25.37 -3.89 -5.47
C LEU A 86 26.35 -5.00 -5.06
N PRO A 87 27.41 -4.68 -4.31
CA PRO A 87 28.28 -5.68 -3.70
C PRO A 87 27.49 -6.63 -2.77
N ASP A 88 27.98 -7.86 -2.67
CA ASP A 88 27.39 -8.86 -1.78
C ASP A 88 27.27 -8.33 -0.34
N GLY A 89 26.11 -8.57 0.25
CA GLY A 89 25.83 -8.16 1.61
C GLY A 89 25.48 -6.66 1.80
N ALA A 90 25.54 -5.82 0.75
CA ALA A 90 25.22 -4.39 0.87
C ALA A 90 23.81 -4.14 1.42
N LEU A 91 22.79 -4.83 0.90
CA LEU A 91 21.41 -4.74 1.41
C LEU A 91 21.28 -5.25 2.85
N ARG A 92 22.06 -6.28 3.24
CA ARG A 92 22.11 -6.76 4.63
C ARG A 92 22.67 -5.70 5.57
N LYS A 93 23.76 -5.04 5.17
CA LYS A 93 24.38 -3.92 5.91
C LYS A 93 23.42 -2.72 6.02
N ALA A 94 22.59 -2.49 5.01
CA ALA A 94 21.52 -1.48 5.06
C ALA A 94 20.37 -1.85 6.02
N GLY A 95 20.32 -3.10 6.53
CA GLY A 95 19.39 -3.54 7.56
C GLY A 95 18.24 -4.43 7.06
N LEU A 96 18.31 -4.96 5.83
CA LEU A 96 17.33 -5.92 5.36
C LEU A 96 17.61 -7.30 5.99
N SER A 97 16.55 -8.03 6.35
CA SER A 97 16.68 -9.45 6.73
C SER A 97 17.06 -10.30 5.51
N GLY A 98 17.59 -11.52 5.73
CA GLY A 98 17.95 -12.42 4.64
C GLY A 98 16.80 -12.63 3.65
N ARG A 99 15.58 -12.92 4.16
CA ARG A 99 14.40 -13.09 3.32
C ARG A 99 14.06 -11.83 2.50
N LYS A 100 14.18 -10.65 3.08
CA LYS A 100 13.92 -9.40 2.35
C LYS A 100 14.97 -9.16 1.26
N VAL A 101 16.23 -9.51 1.50
CA VAL A 101 17.27 -9.46 0.45
C VAL A 101 16.89 -10.39 -0.69
N GLU A 102 16.51 -11.65 -0.41
CA GLU A 102 16.06 -12.58 -1.46
C GLU A 102 14.86 -12.03 -2.25
N TYR A 103 13.88 -11.45 -1.58
CA TYR A 103 12.69 -10.90 -2.24
C TYR A 103 13.04 -9.71 -3.14
N VAL A 104 13.88 -8.79 -2.66
CA VAL A 104 14.34 -7.63 -3.44
C VAL A 104 15.17 -8.07 -4.65
N THR A 105 16.08 -9.02 -4.46
CA THR A 105 16.90 -9.56 -5.55
C THR A 105 16.03 -10.28 -6.60
N SER A 106 15.09 -11.13 -6.15
CA SER A 106 14.14 -11.82 -7.06
C SER A 106 13.27 -10.84 -7.84
N LEU A 107 12.76 -9.79 -7.19
CA LEU A 107 12.01 -8.72 -7.86
C LEU A 107 12.86 -8.01 -8.91
N ALA A 108 14.10 -7.64 -8.56
CA ALA A 108 15.01 -6.97 -9.49
C ALA A 108 15.34 -7.85 -10.70
N GLN A 109 15.60 -9.14 -10.47
CA GLN A 109 15.84 -10.12 -11.55
C GLN A 109 14.63 -10.24 -12.47
N ALA A 110 13.41 -10.42 -11.92
CA ALA A 110 12.18 -10.54 -12.70
C ALA A 110 11.97 -9.32 -13.64
N ILE A 111 12.31 -8.11 -13.16
CA ILE A 111 12.21 -6.90 -13.98
C ILE A 111 13.29 -6.87 -15.06
N VAL A 112 14.56 -7.15 -14.71
CA VAL A 112 15.67 -7.08 -15.67
C VAL A 112 15.53 -8.11 -16.80
N VAL A 113 15.03 -9.31 -16.51
CA VAL A 113 14.80 -10.33 -17.54
C VAL A 113 13.45 -10.20 -18.24
N GLY A 114 12.66 -9.17 -17.93
CA GLY A 114 11.38 -8.90 -18.59
C GLY A 114 10.22 -9.84 -18.20
N GLN A 115 10.36 -10.59 -17.12
CA GLN A 115 9.26 -11.42 -16.57
C GLN A 115 8.19 -10.60 -15.85
N PHE A 116 8.55 -9.44 -15.35
CA PHE A 116 7.65 -8.52 -14.69
C PHE A 116 7.92 -7.07 -15.11
N ASP A 117 6.87 -6.40 -15.59
CA ASP A 117 6.92 -4.99 -15.93
C ASP A 117 5.98 -4.18 -15.01
N PRO A 118 6.53 -3.42 -14.05
CA PRO A 118 5.70 -2.60 -13.17
C PRO A 118 4.92 -1.50 -13.92
N VAL A 119 5.37 -1.07 -15.12
CA VAL A 119 4.66 -0.06 -15.92
C VAL A 119 3.38 -0.65 -16.52
N ALA A 120 3.41 -1.92 -16.91
CA ALA A 120 2.25 -2.60 -17.46
C ALA A 120 1.06 -2.71 -16.48
N LEU A 121 1.32 -2.64 -15.16
CA LEU A 121 0.27 -2.67 -14.13
C LEU A 121 -0.76 -1.53 -14.28
N GLU A 122 -0.36 -0.42 -14.87
CA GLU A 122 -1.26 0.74 -15.08
C GLU A 122 -2.45 0.40 -15.97
N GLN A 123 -2.23 -0.46 -16.97
CA GLN A 123 -3.21 -0.86 -17.96
C GLN A 123 -4.05 -2.08 -17.54
N GLN A 124 -3.66 -2.74 -16.44
CA GLN A 124 -4.35 -3.91 -15.92
C GLN A 124 -5.56 -3.51 -15.06
N THR A 125 -6.57 -4.38 -15.01
CA THR A 125 -7.61 -4.31 -13.98
C THR A 125 -7.01 -4.54 -12.60
N ASP A 126 -7.70 -4.14 -11.52
CA ASP A 126 -7.21 -4.35 -10.15
C ASP A 126 -6.92 -5.83 -9.87
N SER A 127 -7.80 -6.74 -10.30
CA SER A 127 -7.61 -8.18 -10.13
C SER A 127 -6.38 -8.71 -10.89
N GLN A 128 -6.16 -8.25 -12.12
CA GLN A 128 -4.99 -8.64 -12.91
C GLN A 128 -3.69 -8.10 -12.28
N ALA A 129 -3.68 -6.85 -11.85
CA ALA A 129 -2.52 -6.23 -11.20
C ALA A 129 -2.16 -6.93 -9.88
N ILE A 130 -3.19 -7.28 -9.07
CA ILE A 130 -2.99 -8.06 -7.84
C ILE A 130 -2.38 -9.43 -8.18
N ALA A 131 -2.95 -10.15 -9.15
CA ALA A 131 -2.43 -11.45 -9.57
C ALA A 131 -0.97 -11.35 -10.05
N SER A 132 -0.65 -10.35 -10.90
CA SER A 132 0.71 -10.12 -11.40
C SER A 132 1.72 -9.86 -10.27
N ILE A 133 1.35 -9.06 -9.27
CA ILE A 133 2.23 -8.79 -8.12
C ILE A 133 2.37 -10.02 -7.22
N CYS A 134 1.29 -10.78 -7.00
CA CYS A 134 1.33 -11.98 -6.17
C CYS A 134 2.18 -13.12 -6.75
N MET A 135 2.50 -13.12 -8.04
CA MET A 135 3.47 -14.04 -8.64
C MET A 135 4.91 -13.77 -8.19
N LEU A 136 5.20 -12.58 -7.68
CA LEU A 136 6.52 -12.20 -7.22
C LEU A 136 6.80 -12.76 -5.81
N ARG A 137 7.96 -13.36 -5.65
CA ARG A 137 8.36 -13.95 -4.36
C ARG A 137 8.36 -12.92 -3.24
N GLY A 138 7.61 -13.20 -2.18
CA GLY A 138 7.53 -12.35 -0.99
C GLY A 138 6.53 -11.20 -1.07
N LEU A 139 5.80 -11.07 -2.18
CA LEU A 139 4.71 -10.12 -2.33
C LEU A 139 3.37 -10.87 -2.37
N GLY A 140 2.57 -10.69 -1.35
CA GLY A 140 1.22 -11.26 -1.25
C GLY A 140 0.13 -10.22 -1.52
N HIS A 141 -1.12 -10.65 -1.33
CA HIS A 141 -2.33 -9.87 -1.62
C HIS A 141 -2.30 -8.48 -0.96
N TRP A 142 -2.00 -8.41 0.34
CA TRP A 142 -1.87 -7.14 1.05
C TRP A 142 -0.83 -6.20 0.41
N SER A 143 0.32 -6.73 -0.01
CA SER A 143 1.37 -5.94 -0.66
C SER A 143 0.90 -5.37 -2.01
N ALA A 144 0.18 -6.19 -2.78
CA ALA A 144 -0.41 -5.78 -4.05
C ALA A 144 -1.46 -4.69 -3.85
N GLU A 145 -2.38 -4.86 -2.90
CA GLU A 145 -3.41 -3.87 -2.58
C GLU A 145 -2.80 -2.53 -2.13
N VAL A 146 -1.78 -2.56 -1.27
CA VAL A 146 -1.05 -1.36 -0.85
C VAL A 146 -0.37 -0.65 -2.04
N TYR A 147 0.19 -1.42 -2.99
CA TYR A 147 0.75 -0.87 -4.23
C TYR A 147 -0.34 -0.20 -5.08
N LEU A 148 -1.48 -0.86 -5.29
CA LEU A 148 -2.60 -0.31 -6.04
C LEU A 148 -3.12 1.01 -5.42
N MET A 149 -3.25 1.04 -4.11
CA MET A 149 -3.73 2.23 -3.38
C MET A 149 -2.77 3.41 -3.50
N PHE A 150 -1.48 3.20 -3.20
CA PHE A 150 -0.56 4.31 -2.97
C PHE A 150 0.32 4.65 -4.19
N SER A 151 0.61 3.68 -5.04
CA SER A 151 1.42 3.87 -6.25
C SER A 151 0.54 4.02 -7.50
N LEU A 152 -0.44 3.13 -7.70
CA LEU A 152 -1.38 3.24 -8.82
C LEU A 152 -2.55 4.19 -8.55
N GLN A 153 -2.75 4.64 -7.31
CA GLN A 153 -3.82 5.56 -6.92
C GLN A 153 -5.23 5.05 -7.28
N ARG A 154 -5.43 3.73 -7.18
CA ARG A 154 -6.75 3.13 -7.44
C ARG A 154 -7.74 3.55 -6.35
N PRO A 155 -8.93 4.07 -6.70
CA PRO A 155 -9.83 4.68 -5.73
C PRO A 155 -10.59 3.67 -4.87
N ASP A 156 -10.70 2.42 -5.32
CA ASP A 156 -11.64 1.45 -4.75
C ASP A 156 -10.98 0.12 -4.33
N VAL A 157 -9.88 0.21 -3.59
CA VAL A 157 -9.16 -0.93 -3.02
C VAL A 157 -9.31 -0.93 -1.50
N PHE A 158 -9.54 -2.11 -0.91
CA PHE A 158 -9.62 -2.29 0.53
C PHE A 158 -8.81 -3.51 0.97
N PRO A 159 -7.64 -3.31 1.62
CA PRO A 159 -6.78 -4.41 2.07
C PRO A 159 -7.37 -5.08 3.32
N ALA A 160 -8.37 -5.93 3.12
CA ALA A 160 -9.14 -6.56 4.19
C ALA A 160 -8.32 -7.46 5.11
N GLY A 161 -7.17 -7.96 4.65
CA GLY A 161 -6.20 -8.69 5.46
C GLY A 161 -5.34 -7.81 6.38
N ASP A 162 -5.45 -6.48 6.30
CA ASP A 162 -4.69 -5.56 7.16
C ASP A 162 -5.24 -5.55 8.58
N LEU A 163 -4.40 -5.99 9.54
CA LEU A 163 -4.80 -6.09 10.95
C LEU A 163 -5.17 -4.73 11.57
N ALA A 164 -4.55 -3.64 11.14
CA ALA A 164 -4.86 -2.31 11.64
C ALA A 164 -6.21 -1.85 11.12
N LEU A 165 -6.58 -2.14 9.86
CA LEU A 165 -7.91 -1.87 9.33
C LEU A 165 -8.99 -2.69 10.00
N GLN A 166 -8.75 -3.99 10.24
CA GLN A 166 -9.68 -4.85 10.97
C GLN A 166 -9.94 -4.33 12.39
N ARG A 167 -8.88 -3.94 13.11
CA ARG A 167 -9.01 -3.33 14.46
C ARG A 167 -9.69 -1.95 14.41
N ALA A 168 -9.40 -1.18 13.36
CA ALA A 168 -10.06 0.11 13.16
C ALA A 168 -11.56 -0.07 12.92
N LEU A 169 -11.97 -1.04 12.11
CA LEU A 169 -13.38 -1.38 11.90
C LEU A 169 -14.05 -1.86 13.19
N GLN A 170 -13.41 -2.79 13.91
CA GLN A 170 -13.91 -3.23 15.22
C GLN A 170 -14.23 -2.04 16.13
N LYS A 171 -13.25 -1.12 16.28
CA LYS A 171 -13.40 0.06 17.13
C LYS A 171 -14.43 1.05 16.60
N LEU A 172 -14.48 1.27 15.29
CA LEU A 172 -15.41 2.20 14.63
C LEU A 172 -16.86 1.73 14.77
N LYS A 173 -17.08 0.41 14.60
CA LYS A 173 -18.40 -0.22 14.63
C LYS A 173 -18.85 -0.66 16.03
N GLY A 174 -17.99 -0.56 17.04
CA GLY A 174 -18.26 -1.01 18.40
C GLY A 174 -18.45 -2.52 18.52
N TRP A 175 -17.79 -3.32 17.69
CA TRP A 175 -17.90 -4.77 17.71
C TRP A 175 -17.08 -5.41 18.82
N ASP A 176 -17.60 -6.45 19.46
CA ASP A 176 -16.87 -7.18 20.49
C ASP A 176 -15.65 -7.92 19.93
N ASN A 177 -15.78 -8.49 18.74
CA ASN A 177 -14.72 -9.24 18.09
C ASN A 177 -14.15 -8.51 16.87
N ARG A 178 -12.86 -8.71 16.62
CA ARG A 178 -12.20 -8.22 15.41
C ARG A 178 -12.70 -9.02 14.20
N PRO A 179 -13.21 -8.32 13.15
CA PRO A 179 -13.68 -8.98 11.94
C PRO A 179 -12.50 -9.67 11.20
N ASN A 180 -12.79 -10.77 10.54
CA ASN A 180 -11.89 -11.40 9.57
C ASN A 180 -11.90 -10.61 8.24
N ALA A 181 -11.19 -11.10 7.21
CA ALA A 181 -11.08 -10.42 5.93
C ALA A 181 -12.43 -10.32 5.20
N ASP A 182 -13.22 -11.40 5.18
CA ASP A 182 -14.51 -11.44 4.49
C ASP A 182 -15.54 -10.54 5.16
N GLU A 183 -15.60 -10.59 6.49
CA GLU A 183 -16.45 -9.71 7.31
C GLU A 183 -16.04 -8.23 7.11
N SER A 184 -14.73 -7.97 7.02
CA SER A 184 -14.23 -6.61 6.76
C SER A 184 -14.63 -6.11 5.38
N HIS A 185 -14.53 -6.95 4.34
CA HIS A 185 -15.01 -6.62 2.99
C HIS A 185 -16.50 -6.33 2.95
N ALA A 186 -17.30 -7.19 3.58
CA ALA A 186 -18.76 -7.01 3.67
C ALA A 186 -19.12 -5.70 4.37
N ALA A 187 -18.42 -5.39 5.47
CA ALA A 187 -18.64 -4.18 6.26
C ALA A 187 -18.43 -2.87 5.48
N VAL A 188 -17.54 -2.88 4.49
CA VAL A 188 -17.20 -1.68 3.69
C VAL A 188 -17.72 -1.74 2.25
N ALA A 189 -18.56 -2.73 1.92
CA ALA A 189 -19.09 -2.88 0.56
C ALA A 189 -19.82 -1.63 0.08
N HIS A 190 -20.57 -0.98 0.96
CA HIS A 190 -21.33 0.24 0.69
C HIS A 190 -20.44 1.51 0.54
N TRP A 191 -19.12 1.41 0.79
CA TRP A 191 -18.20 2.52 0.56
C TRP A 191 -17.74 2.64 -0.91
N MET A 192 -18.07 1.67 -1.77
CA MET A 192 -17.76 1.75 -3.20
C MET A 192 -18.30 3.07 -3.81
N PRO A 193 -17.55 3.69 -4.71
CA PRO A 193 -16.20 3.37 -5.24
C PRO A 193 -15.06 4.06 -4.47
N TRP A 194 -15.17 4.26 -3.16
CA TRP A 194 -14.25 5.07 -2.34
C TRP A 194 -13.52 4.26 -1.26
N ARG A 195 -13.40 2.93 -1.44
CA ARG A 195 -12.83 2.06 -0.38
C ARG A 195 -11.37 2.38 -0.04
N THR A 196 -10.57 2.88 -0.99
CA THR A 196 -9.20 3.38 -0.71
C THR A 196 -9.24 4.59 0.22
N VAL A 197 -10.17 5.51 -0.01
CA VAL A 197 -10.35 6.69 0.86
C VAL A 197 -10.85 6.27 2.24
N GLY A 198 -11.75 5.28 2.31
CA GLY A 198 -12.20 4.66 3.55
C GLY A 198 -11.07 4.00 4.32
N SER A 199 -10.16 3.29 3.63
CA SER A 199 -8.97 2.68 4.24
C SER A 199 -8.01 3.72 4.82
N LEU A 200 -7.76 4.82 4.09
CA LEU A 200 -6.97 5.94 4.60
C LEU A 200 -7.59 6.53 5.88
N PHE A 201 -8.92 6.68 5.89
CA PHE A 201 -9.65 7.16 7.07
C PHE A 201 -9.54 6.19 8.25
N LEU A 202 -9.68 4.89 8.03
CA LEU A 202 -9.54 3.88 9.08
C LEU A 202 -8.13 3.86 9.69
N TRP A 203 -7.07 3.94 8.89
CA TRP A 203 -5.71 4.06 9.41
C TRP A 203 -5.51 5.36 10.21
N HIS A 204 -6.07 6.48 9.73
CA HIS A 204 -6.04 7.74 10.47
C HIS A 204 -6.77 7.63 11.80
N PHE A 205 -7.94 7.01 11.81
CA PHE A 205 -8.73 6.72 13.01
C PHE A 205 -7.98 5.84 14.00
N TYR A 206 -7.26 4.84 13.52
CA TYR A 206 -6.48 3.91 14.32
C TYR A 206 -5.07 4.41 14.66
N ARG A 207 -4.59 5.47 14.01
CA ARG A 207 -3.22 5.99 14.10
C ARG A 207 -2.15 4.96 13.70
N GLY A 208 -2.40 4.14 12.69
CA GLY A 208 -1.55 3.04 12.27
C GLY A 208 -1.50 2.83 10.76
N ALA A 209 -1.39 3.90 9.97
CA ALA A 209 -1.22 3.70 8.54
C ALA A 209 0.16 3.09 8.22
N PRO A 210 0.25 2.14 7.26
CA PRO A 210 1.54 1.59 6.83
C PRO A 210 2.45 2.68 6.28
N ALA A 211 3.75 2.51 6.51
CA ALA A 211 4.81 3.43 6.11
C ALA A 211 4.87 3.65 4.61
#